data_ad0d357d2a2e482ba8c265f01b552275
#
_entry.id   ad0d357d2a2e482ba8c265f01b552275
#
_cell.length_a   1.000
_cell.length_b   1.000
_cell.length_c   1.000
_cell.angle_alpha   90.00
_cell.angle_beta   90.00
_cell.angle_gamma   90.00
#
_symmetry.space_group_name_H-M   'P 1'
#
loop_
_entity.id
_entity.type
_entity.pdbx_description
1 polymer ?
#
loop_
_entity_poly.entity_id
_entity_poly.type
_entity_poly.pdbx_seq_one_letter_code
_entity_poly.pdbx_strand_id
1 'polypeptide(L)'
;MPLRISFNLADADLQHYEAVTQQTSANAREQSTEAIIAAAQAVLGSAAGGHAPAFVRERFARLQTLIDMAADPEWLLSQEDSRRLLNALACFSVSPAAPAVGLLDHAIMIELVSRDLEHDLEAYRDFREFRESHLAGRRRPGVDQDAQRDEWLRQRREVLQARMHARRKRAMDAAGSSVRRLFSLFGL
;
A
#
# COMPACT_ATOMS: atom_id res chain seq x y z
N MET A 1 -26.44 13.04 11.21
CA MET A 1 -26.58 12.24 9.97
C MET A 1 -25.22 12.21 9.28
N PRO A 2 -24.70 11.03 8.87
CA PRO A 2 -23.47 11.00 8.08
C PRO A 2 -23.74 11.52 6.67
N LEU A 3 -22.92 12.48 6.20
CA LEU A 3 -22.94 12.96 4.83
C LEU A 3 -22.07 12.00 3.98
N ARG A 4 -22.68 11.38 2.96
CA ARG A 4 -21.94 10.57 2.00
C ARG A 4 -21.54 11.45 0.81
N ILE A 5 -20.23 11.58 0.58
CA ILE A 5 -19.66 12.27 -0.59
C ILE A 5 -19.15 11.19 -1.53
N SER A 6 -19.59 11.21 -2.79
CA SER A 6 -19.13 10.31 -3.85
C SER A 6 -18.47 11.15 -4.94
N PHE A 7 -17.30 10.75 -5.38
CA PHE A 7 -16.59 11.35 -6.52
C PHE A 7 -16.66 10.37 -7.70
N ASN A 8 -17.08 10.88 -8.85
CA ASN A 8 -16.93 10.17 -10.11
C ASN A 8 -15.72 10.77 -10.81
N LEU A 9 -14.70 9.97 -11.04
CA LEU A 9 -13.57 10.35 -11.88
C LEU A 9 -13.96 10.11 -13.35
N ALA A 10 -13.87 11.14 -14.17
CA ALA A 10 -14.02 11.02 -15.60
C ALA A 10 -12.77 10.37 -16.22
N ASP A 11 -12.86 9.89 -17.47
CA ASP A 11 -11.71 9.30 -18.17
C ASP A 11 -10.52 10.26 -18.26
N ALA A 12 -10.77 11.57 -18.37
CA ALA A 12 -9.74 12.59 -18.39
C ALA A 12 -9.00 12.70 -17.05
N ASP A 13 -9.72 12.58 -15.92
CA ASP A 13 -9.12 12.59 -14.59
C ASP A 13 -8.26 11.33 -14.38
N LEU A 14 -8.75 10.18 -14.83
CA LEU A 14 -8.00 8.93 -14.81
C LEU A 14 -6.71 9.03 -15.63
N GLN A 15 -6.77 9.60 -16.84
CA GLN A 15 -5.60 9.84 -17.70
C GLN A 15 -4.56 10.75 -17.03
N HIS A 16 -5.01 11.77 -16.29
CA HIS A 16 -4.11 12.62 -15.52
C HIS A 16 -3.35 11.82 -14.45
N TYR A 17 -4.06 11.01 -13.64
CA TYR A 17 -3.44 10.14 -12.64
C TYR A 17 -2.55 9.06 -13.28
N GLU A 18 -2.93 8.55 -14.46
CA GLU A 18 -2.10 7.64 -15.26
C GLU A 18 -0.77 8.28 -15.63
N ALA A 19 -0.81 9.49 -16.17
CA ALA A 19 0.40 10.22 -16.57
C ALA A 19 1.31 10.49 -15.36
N VAL A 20 0.75 10.91 -14.23
CA VAL A 20 1.50 11.10 -12.96
C VAL A 20 2.16 9.80 -12.53
N THR A 21 1.43 8.69 -12.56
CA THR A 21 1.94 7.37 -12.13
C THR A 21 3.05 6.87 -13.05
N GLN A 22 2.91 7.03 -14.38
CA GLN A 22 3.96 6.65 -15.34
C GLN A 22 5.24 7.46 -15.12
N GLN A 23 5.12 8.76 -14.94
CA GLN A 23 6.26 9.64 -14.68
C GLN A 23 6.96 9.28 -13.38
N THR A 24 6.19 8.99 -12.31
CA THR A 24 6.75 8.61 -11.01
C THR A 24 7.37 7.22 -11.01
N SER A 25 6.81 6.27 -11.75
CA SER A 25 7.39 4.92 -11.92
C SER A 25 8.72 4.96 -12.66
N ALA A 26 8.90 5.88 -13.62
CA ALA A 26 10.20 6.11 -14.26
C ALA A 26 11.22 6.66 -13.25
N ASN A 27 10.82 7.66 -12.46
CA ASN A 27 11.66 8.26 -11.43
C ASN A 27 11.98 7.30 -10.27
N ALA A 28 11.06 6.38 -9.94
CA ALA A 28 11.26 5.38 -8.89
C ALA A 28 12.42 4.43 -9.16
N ARG A 29 12.75 4.18 -10.44
CA ARG A 29 13.89 3.32 -10.82
C ARG A 29 15.24 3.93 -10.47
N GLU A 30 15.29 5.25 -10.29
CA GLU A 30 16.50 6.01 -9.95
C GLU A 30 16.60 6.31 -8.46
N GLN A 31 15.54 6.04 -7.68
CA GLN A 31 15.48 6.31 -6.25
C GLN A 31 15.76 5.04 -5.42
N SER A 32 16.39 5.23 -4.25
CA SER A 32 16.52 4.13 -3.30
C SER A 32 15.19 3.83 -2.60
N THR A 33 15.02 2.61 -2.13
CA THR A 33 13.83 2.19 -1.34
C THR A 33 13.60 3.11 -0.15
N GLU A 34 14.68 3.50 0.53
CA GLU A 34 14.63 4.39 1.70
C GLU A 34 14.11 5.78 1.32
N ALA A 35 14.53 6.30 0.16
CA ALA A 35 14.08 7.61 -0.33
C ALA A 35 12.58 7.61 -0.65
N ILE A 36 12.08 6.54 -1.28
CA ILE A 36 10.65 6.37 -1.59
C ILE A 36 9.84 6.29 -0.29
N ILE A 37 10.28 5.49 0.66
CA ILE A 37 9.61 5.35 1.96
C ILE A 37 9.62 6.68 2.71
N ALA A 38 10.74 7.39 2.75
CA ALA A 38 10.85 8.68 3.41
C ALA A 38 9.91 9.74 2.80
N ALA A 39 9.78 9.76 1.47
CA ALA A 39 8.85 10.65 0.79
C ALA A 39 7.39 10.35 1.14
N ALA A 40 6.99 9.07 1.16
CA ALA A 40 5.66 8.67 1.58
C ALA A 40 5.38 9.01 3.07
N GLN A 41 6.38 8.87 3.94
CA GLN A 41 6.30 9.29 5.34
C GLN A 41 6.15 10.81 5.49
N ALA A 42 6.81 11.60 4.65
CA ALA A 42 6.67 13.05 4.66
C ALA A 42 5.23 13.48 4.32
N VAL A 43 4.58 12.77 3.39
CA VAL A 43 3.15 12.98 3.09
C VAL A 43 2.27 12.67 4.31
N LEU A 44 2.54 11.60 5.05
CA LEU A 44 1.83 11.32 6.32
C LEU A 44 2.02 12.43 7.33
N GLY A 45 3.23 12.96 7.47
CA GLY A 45 3.56 14.06 8.38
C GLY A 45 2.77 15.33 8.07
N SER A 46 2.51 15.62 6.80
CA SER A 46 1.73 16.79 6.37
C SER A 46 0.27 16.75 6.84
N ALA A 47 -0.30 15.56 7.01
CA ALA A 47 -1.66 15.37 7.51
C ALA A 47 -1.77 15.40 9.03
N ALA A 48 -0.68 15.15 9.75
CA ALA A 48 -0.69 15.07 11.21
C ALA A 48 -0.90 16.42 11.90
N GLY A 49 -0.55 17.54 11.24
CA GLY A 49 -0.60 18.90 11.79
C GLY A 49 -1.97 19.59 11.76
N GLY A 50 -3.03 18.96 11.23
CA GLY A 50 -4.31 19.60 10.99
C GLY A 50 -5.53 18.77 11.43
N HIS A 51 -6.69 19.43 11.51
CA HIS A 51 -7.98 18.79 11.73
C HIS A 51 -8.50 18.14 10.42
N ALA A 52 -7.75 17.14 9.90
CA ALA A 52 -8.15 16.45 8.68
C ALA A 52 -9.52 15.74 8.87
N PRO A 53 -10.44 15.82 7.89
CA PRO A 53 -11.70 15.09 7.93
C PRO A 53 -11.49 13.58 8.11
N ALA A 54 -12.47 12.88 8.70
CA ALA A 54 -12.36 11.44 8.99
C ALA A 54 -12.01 10.63 7.74
N PHE A 55 -12.64 10.91 6.61
CA PHE A 55 -12.38 10.21 5.35
C PHE A 55 -10.94 10.38 4.84
N VAL A 56 -10.31 11.53 5.08
CA VAL A 56 -8.89 11.75 4.77
C VAL A 56 -8.02 10.91 5.69
N ARG A 57 -8.26 10.98 7.02
CA ARG A 57 -7.50 10.19 8.00
C ARG A 57 -7.53 8.69 7.70
N GLU A 58 -8.69 8.16 7.29
CA GLU A 58 -8.82 6.74 6.90
C GLU A 58 -7.90 6.36 5.72
N ARG A 59 -7.77 7.23 4.71
CA ARG A 59 -6.88 7.00 3.58
C ARG A 59 -5.42 7.06 4.02
N PHE A 60 -5.06 8.05 4.81
CA PHE A 60 -3.72 8.17 5.35
C PHE A 60 -3.34 6.98 6.24
N ALA A 61 -4.28 6.39 6.98
CA ALA A 61 -4.03 5.14 7.71
C ALA A 61 -3.73 3.95 6.76
N ARG A 62 -4.30 3.92 5.56
CA ARG A 62 -3.94 2.93 4.53
C ARG A 62 -2.52 3.16 3.99
N LEU A 63 -2.15 4.43 3.74
CA LEU A 63 -0.79 4.77 3.34
C LEU A 63 0.23 4.33 4.40
N GLN A 64 -0.06 4.55 5.69
CA GLN A 64 0.78 4.04 6.77
C GLN A 64 0.92 2.52 6.68
N THR A 65 -0.18 1.79 6.44
CA THR A 65 -0.13 0.32 6.30
C THR A 65 0.73 -0.13 5.10
N LEU A 66 0.70 0.61 3.98
CA LEU A 66 1.56 0.33 2.82
C LEU A 66 3.04 0.55 3.13
N ILE A 67 3.36 1.62 3.87
CA ILE A 67 4.72 1.91 4.34
C ILE A 67 5.20 0.83 5.31
N ASP A 68 4.37 0.46 6.28
CA ASP A 68 4.67 -0.62 7.24
C ASP A 68 4.96 -1.93 6.50
N MET A 69 4.14 -2.26 5.50
CA MET A 69 4.30 -3.47 4.67
C MET A 69 5.62 -3.47 3.89
N ALA A 70 6.04 -2.30 3.38
CA ALA A 70 7.30 -2.17 2.66
C ALA A 70 8.53 -2.31 3.58
N ALA A 71 8.41 -1.89 4.83
CA ALA A 71 9.48 -1.85 5.82
C ALA A 71 9.53 -3.10 6.72
N ASP A 72 8.53 -3.99 6.67
CA ASP A 72 8.42 -5.14 7.58
C ASP A 72 9.33 -6.30 7.15
N PRO A 73 10.43 -6.58 7.90
CA PRO A 73 11.37 -7.64 7.56
C PRO A 73 10.78 -9.05 7.75
N GLU A 74 9.68 -9.21 8.50
CA GLU A 74 9.05 -10.51 8.71
C GLU A 74 8.02 -10.84 7.61
N TRP A 75 7.52 -9.84 6.87
CA TRP A 75 6.59 -10.04 5.77
C TRP A 75 7.25 -10.62 4.51
N LEU A 76 8.53 -10.32 4.27
CA LEU A 76 9.38 -10.86 3.20
C LEU A 76 8.68 -10.91 1.83
N LEU A 77 8.40 -9.74 1.27
CA LEU A 77 7.84 -9.62 -0.07
C LEU A 77 8.75 -10.26 -1.12
N SER A 78 8.16 -10.88 -2.14
CA SER A 78 8.90 -11.25 -3.35
C SER A 78 9.48 -10.00 -4.02
N GLN A 79 10.51 -10.16 -4.85
CA GLN A 79 11.09 -9.04 -5.60
C GLN A 79 10.04 -8.34 -6.48
N GLU A 80 9.12 -9.09 -7.06
CA GLU A 80 8.01 -8.57 -7.88
C GLU A 80 7.03 -7.76 -7.04
N ASP A 81 6.56 -8.32 -5.91
CA ASP A 81 5.61 -7.64 -5.01
C ASP A 81 6.25 -6.40 -4.38
N SER A 82 7.53 -6.49 -3.97
CA SER A 82 8.28 -5.35 -3.44
C SER A 82 8.39 -4.22 -4.47
N ARG A 83 8.76 -4.55 -5.71
CA ARG A 83 8.84 -3.56 -6.79
C ARG A 83 7.48 -2.92 -7.08
N ARG A 84 6.40 -3.72 -7.11
CA ARG A 84 5.04 -3.22 -7.30
C ARG A 84 4.63 -2.24 -6.19
N LEU A 85 4.88 -2.62 -4.94
CA LEU A 85 4.60 -1.76 -3.79
C LEU A 85 5.41 -0.46 -3.81
N LEU A 86 6.71 -0.54 -4.11
CA LEU A 86 7.58 0.63 -4.19
C LEU A 86 7.20 1.55 -5.35
N ASN A 87 6.82 1.01 -6.51
CA ASN A 87 6.28 1.81 -7.62
C ASN A 87 5.01 2.56 -7.21
N ALA A 88 4.13 1.91 -6.46
CA ALA A 88 2.92 2.55 -5.93
C ALA A 88 3.25 3.65 -4.91
N LEU A 89 4.19 3.41 -4.00
CA LEU A 89 4.65 4.41 -3.02
C LEU A 89 5.41 5.57 -3.67
N ALA A 90 6.09 5.35 -4.80
CA ALA A 90 6.80 6.40 -5.53
C ALA A 90 5.87 7.50 -6.07
N CYS A 91 4.57 7.23 -6.19
CA CYS A 91 3.58 8.27 -6.52
C CYS A 91 3.58 9.43 -5.50
N PHE A 92 4.06 9.18 -4.29
CA PHE A 92 4.18 10.18 -3.23
C PHE A 92 5.54 10.88 -3.21
N SER A 93 6.50 10.46 -4.05
CA SER A 93 7.84 11.06 -4.17
C SER A 93 7.88 12.25 -5.13
N VAL A 94 6.76 12.64 -5.72
CA VAL A 94 6.72 13.74 -6.70
C VAL A 94 7.07 15.05 -6.01
N SER A 95 8.06 15.71 -6.59
CA SER A 95 8.71 16.92 -6.10
C SER A 95 7.74 18.01 -5.62
N PRO A 96 8.06 18.71 -4.53
CA PRO A 96 7.31 19.85 -4.00
C PRO A 96 7.25 21.08 -4.96
N ALA A 97 7.78 20.99 -6.17
CA ALA A 97 7.65 22.01 -7.21
C ALA A 97 6.27 22.04 -7.91
N ALA A 98 5.43 21.01 -7.69
CA ALA A 98 4.02 21.08 -8.08
C ALA A 98 3.30 22.05 -7.12
N PRO A 99 2.33 22.87 -7.60
CA PRO A 99 1.51 23.71 -6.75
C PRO A 99 0.93 22.83 -5.65
N ALA A 100 0.97 23.33 -4.41
CA ALA A 100 0.69 22.60 -3.17
C ALA A 100 -0.42 21.55 -3.35
N VAL A 101 -0.02 20.29 -3.48
CA VAL A 101 -0.96 19.16 -3.57
C VAL A 101 -1.73 19.14 -2.26
N GLY A 102 -3.03 19.36 -2.34
CA GLY A 102 -3.88 19.41 -1.15
C GLY A 102 -4.04 18.04 -0.50
N LEU A 103 -4.43 18.01 0.77
CA LEU A 103 -4.73 16.76 1.49
C LEU A 103 -5.78 15.90 0.76
N LEU A 104 -6.68 16.53 0.00
CA LEU A 104 -7.69 15.83 -0.78
C LEU A 104 -7.09 15.08 -1.97
N ASP A 105 -6.15 15.70 -2.68
CA ASP A 105 -5.47 15.07 -3.82
C ASP A 105 -4.66 13.88 -3.35
N HIS A 106 -3.93 14.01 -2.23
CA HIS A 106 -3.27 12.87 -1.60
C HIS A 106 -4.26 11.76 -1.21
N ALA A 107 -5.42 12.11 -0.64
CA ALA A 107 -6.42 11.12 -0.25
C ALA A 107 -6.99 10.38 -1.48
N ILE A 108 -7.19 11.04 -2.62
CA ILE A 108 -7.61 10.42 -3.88
C ILE A 108 -6.51 9.49 -4.39
N MET A 109 -5.26 9.93 -4.42
CA MET A 109 -4.14 9.10 -4.85
C MET A 109 -3.98 7.86 -3.97
N ILE A 110 -4.07 8.03 -2.64
CA ILE A 110 -4.02 6.91 -1.70
C ILE A 110 -5.17 5.92 -1.95
N GLU A 111 -6.38 6.40 -2.25
CA GLU A 111 -7.52 5.54 -2.57
C GLU A 111 -7.26 4.70 -3.82
N LEU A 112 -6.71 5.32 -4.89
CA LEU A 112 -6.38 4.62 -6.14
C LEU A 112 -5.31 3.55 -5.91
N VAL A 113 -4.21 3.91 -5.25
CA VAL A 113 -3.14 2.98 -4.89
C VAL A 113 -3.64 1.85 -3.99
N SER A 114 -4.47 2.18 -2.98
CA SER A 114 -5.02 1.19 -2.05
C SER A 114 -5.96 0.20 -2.72
N ARG A 115 -6.71 0.62 -3.75
CA ARG A 115 -7.56 -0.28 -4.53
C ARG A 115 -6.75 -1.27 -5.35
N ASP A 116 -5.67 -0.79 -5.97
CA ASP A 116 -4.78 -1.65 -6.73
C ASP A 116 -4.08 -2.68 -5.84
N LEU A 117 -3.73 -2.29 -4.61
CA LEU A 117 -3.07 -3.13 -3.62
C LEU A 117 -4.04 -3.70 -2.56
N GLU A 118 -5.35 -3.79 -2.84
CA GLU A 118 -6.36 -4.20 -1.86
C GLU A 118 -6.07 -5.59 -1.28
N HIS A 119 -5.74 -6.55 -2.14
CA HIS A 119 -5.45 -7.92 -1.71
C HIS A 119 -4.14 -8.04 -0.94
N ASP A 120 -3.17 -7.17 -1.25
CA ASP A 120 -1.90 -7.05 -0.55
C ASP A 120 -2.12 -6.49 0.86
N LEU A 121 -2.90 -5.42 0.97
CA LEU A 121 -3.28 -4.80 2.24
C LEU A 121 -4.06 -5.75 3.16
N GLU A 122 -5.02 -6.52 2.61
CA GLU A 122 -5.76 -7.52 3.37
C GLU A 122 -4.84 -8.60 3.90
N ALA A 123 -3.99 -9.18 3.04
CA ALA A 123 -3.08 -10.24 3.44
C ALA A 123 -2.08 -9.79 4.51
N TYR A 124 -1.56 -8.56 4.38
CA TYR A 124 -0.64 -8.00 5.37
C TYR A 124 -1.33 -7.70 6.72
N ARG A 125 -2.57 -7.21 6.72
CA ARG A 125 -3.35 -7.01 7.95
C ARG A 125 -3.60 -8.34 8.67
N ASP A 126 -4.01 -9.39 7.93
CA ASP A 126 -4.19 -10.73 8.48
C ASP A 126 -2.88 -11.29 9.08
N PHE A 127 -1.72 -10.96 8.46
CA PHE A 127 -0.40 -11.36 8.99
C PHE A 127 -0.07 -10.62 10.28
N ARG A 128 -0.26 -9.32 10.33
CA ARG A 128 -0.03 -8.50 11.54
C ARG A 128 -0.91 -8.97 12.70
N GLU A 129 -2.20 -9.17 12.45
CA GLU A 129 -3.14 -9.65 13.47
C GLU A 129 -2.73 -11.03 14.01
N PHE A 130 -2.34 -11.94 13.12
CA PHE A 130 -1.82 -13.24 13.51
C PHE A 130 -0.56 -13.10 14.38
N ARG A 131 0.40 -12.28 13.98
CA ARG A 131 1.63 -12.02 14.73
C ARG A 131 1.35 -11.44 16.11
N GLU A 132 0.51 -10.43 16.20
CA GLU A 132 0.13 -9.77 17.45
C GLU A 132 -0.59 -10.73 18.41
N SER A 133 -1.53 -11.54 17.91
CA SER A 133 -2.27 -12.52 18.72
C SER A 133 -1.36 -13.60 19.30
N HIS A 134 -0.33 -14.01 18.56
CA HIS A 134 0.63 -15.02 19.03
C HIS A 134 1.68 -14.45 19.99
N LEU A 135 2.02 -13.17 19.88
CA LEU A 135 2.91 -12.50 20.84
C LEU A 135 2.22 -12.24 22.18
N ALA A 136 0.93 -11.84 22.16
CA ALA A 136 0.18 -11.53 23.39
C ALA A 136 -0.02 -12.74 24.32
N GLY A 137 -0.01 -13.97 23.78
CA GLY A 137 -0.18 -15.20 24.54
C GLY A 137 1.07 -15.70 25.30
N ARG A 138 2.25 -15.12 25.09
CA ARG A 138 3.53 -15.67 25.57
C ARG A 138 4.12 -14.85 26.70
N ARG A 139 4.12 -15.43 27.90
CA ARG A 139 4.69 -14.83 29.12
C ARG A 139 6.18 -15.08 29.34
N ARG A 140 6.84 -16.02 28.63
CA ARG A 140 8.28 -16.33 28.81
C ARG A 140 8.89 -16.79 27.48
N PRO A 141 9.91 -16.12 26.95
CA PRO A 141 10.66 -16.59 25.79
C PRO A 141 11.61 -17.75 26.18
N GLY A 142 11.70 -18.75 25.30
CA GLY A 142 12.68 -19.82 25.34
C GLY A 142 13.15 -20.14 23.94
N VAL A 143 14.40 -20.59 23.77
CA VAL A 143 15.05 -20.80 22.45
C VAL A 143 14.22 -21.68 21.50
N ASP A 144 13.61 -22.74 22.02
CA ASP A 144 12.74 -23.63 21.23
C ASP A 144 11.43 -22.94 20.80
N GLN A 145 10.97 -21.94 21.57
CA GLN A 145 9.77 -21.19 21.29
C GLN A 145 9.98 -20.14 20.19
N ASP A 146 11.17 -19.59 20.09
CA ASP A 146 11.51 -18.62 19.04
C ASP A 146 11.60 -19.30 17.67
N ALA A 147 12.27 -20.46 17.58
CA ALA A 147 12.30 -21.25 16.36
C ALA A 147 10.89 -21.71 15.91
N GLN A 148 10.05 -22.11 16.86
CA GLN A 148 8.67 -22.48 16.57
C GLN A 148 7.82 -21.28 16.13
N ARG A 149 8.05 -20.09 16.72
CA ARG A 149 7.41 -18.84 16.30
C ARG A 149 7.75 -18.49 14.86
N ASP A 150 9.02 -18.53 14.52
CA ASP A 150 9.50 -18.18 13.18
C ASP A 150 8.94 -19.12 12.12
N GLU A 151 8.85 -20.41 12.44
CA GLU A 151 8.22 -21.40 11.57
C GLU A 151 6.71 -21.11 11.37
N TRP A 152 5.98 -20.77 12.42
CA TRP A 152 4.56 -20.41 12.30
C TRP A 152 4.34 -19.12 11.51
N LEU A 153 5.19 -18.10 11.74
CA LEU A 153 5.13 -16.86 10.95
C LEU A 153 5.44 -17.15 9.48
N ARG A 154 6.43 -17.99 9.20
CA ARG A 154 6.77 -18.40 7.84
C ARG A 154 5.60 -19.10 7.15
N GLN A 155 5.02 -20.11 7.78
CA GLN A 155 3.87 -20.85 7.23
C GLN A 155 2.67 -19.93 7.01
N ARG A 156 2.36 -19.06 7.98
CA ARG A 156 1.24 -18.14 7.85
C ARG A 156 1.45 -17.14 6.72
N ARG A 157 2.65 -16.58 6.61
CA ARG A 157 3.03 -15.69 5.51
C ARG A 157 2.85 -16.35 4.15
N GLU A 158 3.38 -17.55 3.95
CA GLU A 158 3.28 -18.30 2.70
C GLU A 158 1.81 -18.52 2.29
N VAL A 159 0.96 -18.94 3.21
CA VAL A 159 -0.48 -19.13 2.96
C VAL A 159 -1.16 -17.83 2.56
N LEU A 160 -0.85 -16.72 3.26
CA LEU A 160 -1.46 -15.42 2.99
C LEU A 160 -1.00 -14.84 1.66
N GLN A 161 0.29 -14.93 1.33
CA GLN A 161 0.83 -14.49 0.04
C GLN A 161 0.29 -15.33 -1.12
N ALA A 162 0.20 -16.64 -0.98
CA ALA A 162 -0.42 -17.49 -1.99
C ALA A 162 -1.89 -17.13 -2.24
N ARG A 163 -2.66 -16.85 -1.17
CA ARG A 163 -4.05 -16.38 -1.27
C ARG A 163 -4.15 -15.01 -1.94
N MET A 164 -3.27 -14.09 -1.58
CA MET A 164 -3.15 -12.77 -2.18
C MET A 164 -2.93 -12.86 -3.70
N HIS A 165 -1.93 -13.63 -4.14
CA HIS A 165 -1.64 -13.83 -5.56
C HIS A 165 -2.82 -14.47 -6.32
N ALA A 166 -3.46 -15.48 -5.73
CA ALA A 166 -4.63 -16.12 -6.34
C ALA A 166 -5.83 -15.17 -6.48
N ARG A 167 -6.05 -14.27 -5.52
CA ARG A 167 -7.11 -13.24 -5.57
C ARG A 167 -6.79 -12.19 -6.62
N ARG A 168 -5.55 -11.68 -6.63
CA ARG A 168 -5.06 -10.72 -7.62
C ARG A 168 -5.26 -11.27 -9.04
N LYS A 169 -4.83 -12.51 -9.30
CA LYS A 169 -5.00 -13.15 -10.60
C LYS A 169 -6.48 -13.22 -11.01
N ARG A 170 -7.36 -13.65 -10.11
CA ARG A 170 -8.81 -13.70 -10.40
C ARG A 170 -9.40 -12.33 -10.68
N ALA A 171 -8.99 -11.29 -9.93
CA ALA A 171 -9.43 -9.93 -10.15
C ALA A 171 -8.98 -9.42 -11.53
N MET A 172 -7.75 -9.70 -11.94
CA MET A 172 -7.24 -9.36 -13.27
C MET A 172 -7.99 -10.09 -14.38
N ASP A 173 -8.28 -11.39 -14.20
CA ASP A 173 -9.01 -12.20 -15.19
C ASP A 173 -10.46 -11.73 -15.33
N ALA A 174 -11.08 -11.28 -14.23
CA ALA A 174 -12.45 -10.75 -14.20
C ALA A 174 -12.56 -9.30 -14.67
N ALA A 175 -11.48 -8.53 -14.64
CA ALA A 175 -11.48 -7.12 -14.97
C ALA A 175 -11.65 -6.91 -16.48
N GLY A 176 -12.65 -6.13 -16.88
CA GLY A 176 -12.78 -5.62 -18.24
C GLY A 176 -11.61 -4.69 -18.60
N SER A 177 -11.51 -4.34 -19.90
CA SER A 177 -10.39 -3.57 -20.46
C SER A 177 -10.05 -2.25 -19.74
N SER A 178 -11.04 -1.57 -19.16
CA SER A 178 -10.85 -0.29 -18.46
C SER A 178 -10.16 -0.47 -17.10
N VAL A 179 -10.46 -1.54 -16.39
CA VAL A 179 -9.84 -1.85 -15.08
C VAL A 179 -8.43 -2.43 -15.29
N ARG A 180 -8.19 -3.19 -16.38
CA ARG A 180 -6.84 -3.64 -16.75
C ARG A 180 -5.85 -2.49 -16.95
N ARG A 181 -6.31 -1.33 -17.42
CA ARG A 181 -5.45 -0.15 -17.52
C ARG A 181 -4.96 0.35 -16.17
N LEU A 182 -5.82 0.39 -15.15
CA LEU A 182 -5.40 0.76 -13.79
C LEU A 182 -4.34 -0.20 -13.24
N PHE A 183 -4.53 -1.51 -13.42
CA PHE A 183 -3.54 -2.52 -12.99
C PHE A 183 -2.20 -2.41 -13.74
N SER A 184 -2.22 -2.01 -15.02
CA SER A 184 -1.00 -1.83 -15.80
C SER A 184 -0.17 -0.59 -15.39
N LEU A 185 -0.76 0.35 -14.65
CA LEU A 185 -0.08 1.56 -14.18
C LEU A 185 1.06 1.29 -13.20
N PHE A 186 0.93 0.22 -12.41
CA PHE A 186 1.89 -0.14 -11.37
C PHE A 186 2.84 -1.28 -11.79
N GLY A 187 2.86 -1.64 -13.08
CA GLY A 187 3.89 -2.52 -13.65
C GLY A 187 3.56 -4.01 -13.58
N LEU A 188 2.30 -4.38 -13.81
CA LEU A 188 1.86 -5.75 -14.08
C LEU A 188 1.80 -6.03 -15.58
#